data_dd40ab0cf9df2e82c61048f3e3847419
#
_entry.id   dd40ab0cf9df2e82c61048f3e3847419
#
_cell.length_a   1.000
_cell.length_b   1.000
_cell.length_c   1.000
_cell.angle_alpha   90.00
_cell.angle_beta   90.00
_cell.angle_gamma   90.00
#
_symmetry.space_group_name_H-M   'P 1'
#
loop_
_entity.id
_entity.type
_entity.pdbx_description
1 polymer ?
#
loop_
_entity_poly.entity_id
_entity_poly.type
_entity_poly.pdbx_seq_one_letter_code
_entity_poly.pdbx_strand_id
1 'polypeptide(L)'
;MKRFFSISFFYIFFLNLIFSAEPKTINQNNEYNGITLEYNLSTDEPQYKQFTKVQVFYDNSKSKRKEIYYLSETLQKNNGYLTQTNIFNEGKIVEYVVQLTEEEAAKKGVSILIEKMDANNTCYSLGFSNGKLTAYTSSDSFMNNYQLFALDYLENQIYSSENDKKQNNQYILSAKYFKARTFVKIKSPTTDMSKKDKEIVYYYSKFLNDPDKASLYNKKIKVESKGKQYTAFVQDSLIPYLKTPYLTEDGDCLLAYGVLGYDDELFLIAIDFAEVQ
;
A
#
# COMPACT_ATOMS: atom_id res chain seq x y z
N MET A 1 -9.23 6.83 14.04
CA MET A 1 -8.75 5.77 14.96
C MET A 1 -9.69 4.56 15.07
N LYS A 2 -10.52 4.19 14.08
CA LYS A 2 -11.48 3.05 14.19
C LYS A 2 -11.49 2.09 12.99
N ARG A 3 -10.54 2.13 12.06
CA ARG A 3 -10.56 1.23 10.88
C ARG A 3 -9.39 0.24 10.78
N PHE A 4 -8.32 0.40 11.56
CA PHE A 4 -7.21 -0.58 11.61
C PHE A 4 -7.48 -1.76 12.55
N PHE A 5 -8.37 -1.62 13.53
CA PHE A 5 -8.75 -2.71 14.45
C PHE A 5 -9.76 -3.72 13.88
N SER A 6 -10.35 -3.44 12.72
CA SER A 6 -11.39 -4.29 12.14
C SER A 6 -10.83 -5.57 11.50
N ILE A 7 -9.56 -5.60 11.10
CA ILE A 7 -8.96 -6.78 10.48
C ILE A 7 -8.46 -7.75 11.55
N SER A 8 -7.88 -7.25 12.64
CA SER A 8 -7.34 -8.09 13.73
C SER A 8 -8.43 -8.79 14.56
N PHE A 9 -9.65 -8.24 14.66
CA PHE A 9 -10.70 -8.84 15.52
C PHE A 9 -11.43 -10.01 14.84
N PHE A 10 -11.43 -10.12 13.52
CA PHE A 10 -12.03 -11.26 12.82
C PHE A 10 -11.19 -12.54 12.94
N TYR A 11 -9.90 -12.44 13.25
CA TYR A 11 -8.95 -13.55 13.27
C TYR A 11 -8.99 -14.46 14.50
N ILE A 12 -9.39 -13.95 15.66
CA ILE A 12 -9.37 -14.72 16.91
C ILE A 12 -10.48 -15.78 16.93
N PHE A 13 -11.57 -15.60 16.17
CA PHE A 13 -12.69 -16.55 16.15
C PHE A 13 -12.46 -17.76 15.21
N PHE A 14 -11.57 -17.68 14.25
CA PHE A 14 -11.37 -18.75 13.25
C PHE A 14 -10.35 -19.83 13.65
N LEU A 15 -9.52 -19.58 14.64
CA LEU A 15 -8.46 -20.51 15.07
C LEU A 15 -8.96 -21.85 15.63
N ASN A 16 -10.26 -21.98 15.95
CA ASN A 16 -10.82 -23.21 16.52
C ASN A 16 -11.66 -24.03 15.54
N LEU A 17 -11.81 -23.63 14.28
CA LEU A 17 -12.75 -24.25 13.33
C LEU A 17 -12.11 -25.14 12.26
N ILE A 18 -10.79 -25.21 12.17
CA ILE A 18 -10.07 -26.00 11.13
C ILE A 18 -10.11 -27.52 11.38
N PHE A 19 -10.70 -27.98 12.46
CA PHE A 19 -10.52 -29.35 12.97
C PHE A 19 -11.47 -30.41 12.40
N SER A 20 -12.34 -30.10 11.45
CA SER A 20 -13.21 -31.13 10.84
C SER A 20 -12.63 -31.77 9.58
N ALA A 21 -11.69 -31.13 8.90
CA ALA A 21 -11.04 -31.70 7.71
C ALA A 21 -9.80 -32.51 8.12
N GLU A 22 -9.70 -33.77 7.65
CA GLU A 22 -8.47 -34.55 7.86
C GLU A 22 -7.30 -33.94 7.06
N PRO A 23 -6.18 -33.62 7.74
CA PRO A 23 -5.04 -33.02 7.05
C PRO A 23 -4.24 -34.07 6.25
N LYS A 24 -3.69 -33.62 5.14
CA LYS A 24 -2.70 -34.36 4.38
C LYS A 24 -1.31 -33.80 4.67
N THR A 25 -0.36 -34.66 5.05
CA THR A 25 1.06 -34.26 5.09
C THR A 25 1.59 -34.11 3.68
N ILE A 26 1.96 -32.87 3.31
CA ILE A 26 2.47 -32.53 1.97
C ILE A 26 3.99 -32.34 1.93
N ASN A 27 4.61 -32.11 3.10
CA ASN A 27 6.06 -32.00 3.21
C ASN A 27 6.50 -32.49 4.59
N GLN A 28 7.52 -33.37 4.63
CA GLN A 28 8.10 -33.91 5.87
C GLN A 28 9.36 -33.16 6.33
N ASN A 29 9.88 -32.24 5.51
CA ASN A 29 11.03 -31.40 5.84
C ASN A 29 10.82 -30.01 5.23
N ASN A 30 10.06 -29.16 5.90
CA ASN A 30 9.76 -27.81 5.48
C ASN A 30 10.89 -26.83 5.85
N GLU A 31 10.72 -25.56 5.54
CA GLU A 31 11.67 -24.46 5.84
C GLU A 31 12.00 -24.27 7.35
N TYR A 32 11.23 -24.90 8.24
CA TYR A 32 11.44 -24.90 9.70
C TYR A 32 11.95 -26.25 10.22
N ASN A 33 12.47 -27.11 9.35
CA ASN A 33 12.94 -28.48 9.67
C ASN A 33 11.85 -29.38 10.28
N GLY A 34 10.60 -29.14 9.95
CA GLY A 34 9.44 -29.86 10.46
C GLY A 34 8.48 -30.26 9.34
N ILE A 35 7.21 -30.46 9.67
CA ILE A 35 6.19 -30.94 8.74
C ILE A 35 5.26 -29.84 8.26
N THR A 36 4.73 -29.99 7.04
CA THR A 36 3.63 -29.16 6.54
C THR A 36 2.38 -30.02 6.36
N LEU A 37 1.29 -29.59 6.98
CA LEU A 37 -0.04 -30.17 6.83
C LEU A 37 -0.89 -29.30 5.90
N GLU A 38 -1.66 -29.93 5.02
CA GLU A 38 -2.60 -29.27 4.14
C GLU A 38 -4.03 -29.74 4.48
N TYR A 39 -4.92 -28.77 4.66
CA TYR A 39 -6.35 -28.96 4.86
C TYR A 39 -7.07 -28.45 3.61
N ASN A 40 -7.75 -29.34 2.89
CA ASN A 40 -8.65 -28.92 1.82
C ASN A 40 -10.04 -28.69 2.44
N LEU A 41 -10.55 -27.47 2.33
CA LEU A 41 -11.79 -27.06 2.95
C LEU A 41 -12.95 -27.25 1.96
N SER A 42 -13.98 -27.96 2.38
CA SER A 42 -15.18 -28.10 1.54
C SER A 42 -15.92 -26.78 1.48
N THR A 43 -16.23 -26.32 0.26
CA THR A 43 -17.03 -25.11 0.03
C THR A 43 -18.50 -25.29 0.42
N ASP A 44 -18.95 -26.51 0.73
CA ASP A 44 -20.32 -26.82 1.08
C ASP A 44 -20.63 -26.45 2.53
N GLU A 45 -19.61 -26.34 3.40
CA GLU A 45 -19.79 -25.89 4.77
C GLU A 45 -19.71 -24.37 4.88
N PRO A 46 -20.72 -23.68 5.48
CA PRO A 46 -20.78 -22.22 5.53
C PRO A 46 -19.54 -21.54 6.10
N GLN A 47 -18.88 -22.17 7.10
CA GLN A 47 -17.69 -21.64 7.74
C GLN A 47 -16.45 -21.66 6.83
N TYR A 48 -16.42 -22.51 5.79
CA TYR A 48 -15.29 -22.65 4.87
C TYR A 48 -15.48 -21.93 3.53
N LYS A 49 -16.65 -21.29 3.31
CA LYS A 49 -16.89 -20.50 2.09
C LYS A 49 -15.86 -19.41 1.83
N GLN A 50 -15.06 -19.07 2.85
CA GLN A 50 -14.06 -18.01 2.78
C GLN A 50 -12.72 -18.50 2.23
N PHE A 51 -12.35 -19.75 2.49
CA PHE A 51 -11.07 -20.32 2.12
C PHE A 51 -11.28 -21.66 1.40
N THR A 52 -10.41 -21.93 0.43
CA THR A 52 -10.42 -23.21 -0.30
C THR A 52 -9.45 -24.22 0.30
N LYS A 53 -8.39 -23.71 0.92
CA LYS A 53 -7.30 -24.51 1.45
C LYS A 53 -6.55 -23.76 2.55
N VAL A 54 -6.01 -24.49 3.52
CA VAL A 54 -5.08 -23.99 4.54
C VAL A 54 -3.86 -24.89 4.58
N GLN A 55 -2.67 -24.29 4.62
CA GLN A 55 -1.42 -25.00 4.87
C GLN A 55 -0.85 -24.53 6.21
N VAL A 56 -0.48 -25.48 7.08
CA VAL A 56 0.10 -25.22 8.39
C VAL A 56 1.50 -25.84 8.48
N PHE A 57 2.45 -25.01 8.83
CA PHE A 57 3.86 -25.35 8.95
C PHE A 57 4.25 -25.46 10.41
N TYR A 58 4.79 -26.62 10.78
CA TYR A 58 5.33 -26.88 12.10
C TYR A 58 6.84 -27.02 12.04
N ASP A 59 7.53 -26.67 13.11
CA ASP A 59 8.96 -26.99 13.27
C ASP A 59 9.17 -28.43 13.82
N ASN A 60 10.42 -28.80 14.04
CA ASN A 60 10.78 -30.11 14.58
C ASN A 60 10.30 -30.34 16.02
N SER A 61 10.01 -29.29 16.78
CA SER A 61 9.41 -29.35 18.10
C SER A 61 7.87 -29.40 18.09
N LYS A 62 7.27 -29.49 16.90
CA LYS A 62 5.83 -29.42 16.65
C LYS A 62 5.20 -28.09 17.02
N SER A 63 5.99 -27.03 17.11
CA SER A 63 5.47 -25.67 17.28
C SER A 63 5.01 -25.12 15.94
N LYS A 64 3.82 -24.50 15.91
CA LYS A 64 3.30 -23.87 14.71
C LYS A 64 4.12 -22.61 14.38
N ARG A 65 4.64 -22.54 13.14
CA ARG A 65 5.48 -21.44 12.68
C ARG A 65 4.83 -20.57 11.62
N LYS A 66 3.93 -21.15 10.80
CA LYS A 66 3.31 -20.44 9.69
C LYS A 66 1.97 -21.08 9.32
N GLU A 67 1.03 -20.26 8.91
CA GLU A 67 -0.23 -20.68 8.28
C GLU A 67 -0.44 -19.90 6.99
N ILE A 68 -0.86 -20.56 5.93
CA ILE A 68 -1.22 -19.94 4.65
C ILE A 68 -2.67 -20.30 4.34
N TYR A 69 -3.51 -19.28 4.21
CA TYR A 69 -4.91 -19.37 3.85
C TYR A 69 -5.08 -18.98 2.39
N TYR A 70 -5.66 -19.84 1.58
CA TYR A 70 -5.99 -19.58 0.18
C TYR A 70 -7.45 -19.14 0.10
N LEU A 71 -7.68 -17.91 -0.36
CA LEU A 71 -9.01 -17.30 -0.37
C LEU A 71 -9.86 -17.91 -1.49
N SER A 72 -11.18 -18.05 -1.23
CA SER A 72 -12.15 -18.34 -2.28
C SER A 72 -12.25 -17.19 -3.29
N GLU A 73 -12.71 -17.49 -4.52
CA GLU A 73 -12.87 -16.45 -5.57
C GLU A 73 -13.72 -15.27 -5.11
N THR A 74 -14.76 -15.53 -4.31
CA THR A 74 -15.62 -14.48 -3.78
C THR A 74 -14.84 -13.54 -2.85
N LEU A 75 -14.01 -14.09 -1.96
CA LEU A 75 -13.19 -13.27 -1.07
C LEU A 75 -12.05 -12.58 -1.83
N GLN A 76 -11.46 -13.23 -2.84
CA GLN A 76 -10.45 -12.59 -3.68
C GLN A 76 -11.01 -11.34 -4.35
N LYS A 77 -12.23 -11.41 -4.91
CA LYS A 77 -12.93 -10.27 -5.52
C LYS A 77 -13.25 -9.16 -4.50
N ASN A 78 -13.68 -9.55 -3.29
CA ASN A 78 -14.09 -8.58 -2.28
C ASN A 78 -12.91 -7.88 -1.59
N ASN A 79 -11.83 -8.61 -1.34
CA ASN A 79 -10.70 -8.13 -0.53
C ASN A 79 -9.48 -7.76 -1.38
N GLY A 80 -9.39 -8.24 -2.62
CA GLY A 80 -8.22 -8.05 -3.47
C GLY A 80 -7.01 -8.90 -3.09
N TYR A 81 -7.20 -10.00 -2.34
CA TYR A 81 -6.13 -10.89 -1.84
C TYR A 81 -6.25 -12.29 -2.43
N LEU A 82 -5.13 -12.90 -2.81
CA LEU A 82 -5.04 -14.29 -3.20
C LEU A 82 -4.83 -15.21 -1.99
N THR A 83 -3.89 -14.81 -1.13
CA THR A 83 -3.53 -15.54 0.09
C THR A 83 -3.35 -14.62 1.26
N GLN A 84 -3.55 -15.18 2.46
CA GLN A 84 -3.21 -14.58 3.74
C GLN A 84 -2.28 -15.53 4.49
N THR A 85 -1.21 -15.00 5.05
CA THR A 85 -0.21 -15.80 5.78
C THR A 85 0.01 -15.20 7.16
N ASN A 86 -0.06 -16.04 8.18
CA ASN A 86 0.34 -15.71 9.54
C ASN A 86 1.69 -16.38 9.84
N ILE A 87 2.65 -15.64 10.36
CA ILE A 87 3.94 -16.14 10.84
C ILE A 87 3.96 -16.02 12.35
N PHE A 88 4.36 -17.10 13.01
CA PHE A 88 4.31 -17.21 14.48
C PHE A 88 5.72 -17.26 15.06
N ASN A 89 5.87 -16.59 16.20
CA ASN A 89 6.97 -16.78 17.12
C ASN A 89 6.42 -17.00 18.53
N GLU A 90 6.83 -18.07 19.19
CA GLU A 90 6.36 -18.43 20.54
C GLU A 90 4.83 -18.41 20.68
N GLY A 91 4.12 -18.92 19.66
CA GLY A 91 2.66 -18.98 19.61
C GLY A 91 1.94 -17.65 19.33
N LYS A 92 2.67 -16.55 19.17
CA LYS A 92 2.10 -15.24 18.81
C LYS A 92 2.33 -14.96 17.33
N ILE A 93 1.36 -14.31 16.68
CA ILE A 93 1.54 -13.80 15.31
C ILE A 93 2.47 -12.59 15.40
N VAL A 94 3.62 -12.68 14.70
CA VAL A 94 4.62 -11.60 14.61
C VAL A 94 4.64 -10.95 13.24
N GLU A 95 4.09 -11.63 12.23
CA GLU A 95 4.05 -11.12 10.87
C GLU A 95 2.78 -11.62 10.16
N TYR A 96 2.14 -10.73 9.42
CA TYR A 96 0.97 -11.00 8.59
C TYR A 96 1.28 -10.61 7.16
N VAL A 97 1.16 -11.55 6.23
CA VAL A 97 1.50 -11.33 4.82
C VAL A 97 0.26 -11.59 3.96
N VAL A 98 -0.03 -10.67 3.05
CA VAL A 98 -1.04 -10.87 2.01
C VAL A 98 -0.41 -10.78 0.63
N GLN A 99 -0.75 -11.72 -0.23
CA GLN A 99 -0.47 -11.64 -1.65
C GLN A 99 -1.69 -11.05 -2.34
N LEU A 100 -1.49 -9.99 -3.09
CA LEU A 100 -2.57 -9.27 -3.76
C LEU A 100 -2.98 -9.96 -5.06
N THR A 101 -4.24 -9.77 -5.48
CA THR A 101 -4.68 -10.07 -6.85
C THR A 101 -3.97 -9.14 -7.83
N GLU A 102 -3.93 -9.51 -9.11
CA GLU A 102 -3.32 -8.67 -10.16
C GLU A 102 -3.94 -7.27 -10.22
N GLU A 103 -5.28 -7.20 -10.09
CA GLU A 103 -6.01 -5.93 -10.09
C GLU A 103 -5.60 -5.03 -8.91
N GLU A 104 -5.59 -5.57 -7.69
CA GLU A 104 -5.24 -4.80 -6.50
C GLU A 104 -3.74 -4.48 -6.47
N ALA A 105 -2.90 -5.37 -7.01
CA ALA A 105 -1.47 -5.12 -7.17
C ALA A 105 -1.20 -3.97 -8.16
N ALA A 106 -1.90 -3.95 -9.30
CA ALA A 106 -1.80 -2.85 -10.26
C ALA A 106 -2.23 -1.52 -9.64
N LYS A 107 -3.33 -1.52 -8.88
CA LYS A 107 -3.87 -0.35 -8.19
C LYS A 107 -2.91 0.21 -7.13
N LYS A 108 -2.27 -0.65 -6.34
CA LYS A 108 -1.38 -0.25 -5.23
C LYS A 108 0.09 -0.10 -5.65
N GLY A 109 0.50 -0.68 -6.76
CA GLY A 109 1.89 -0.73 -7.20
C GLY A 109 2.76 -1.73 -6.42
N VAL A 110 2.15 -2.61 -5.63
CA VAL A 110 2.81 -3.66 -4.86
C VAL A 110 2.07 -4.99 -5.06
N SER A 111 2.78 -6.11 -5.02
CA SER A 111 2.18 -7.44 -5.16
C SER A 111 2.01 -8.17 -3.82
N ILE A 112 2.80 -7.78 -2.83
CA ILE A 112 2.78 -8.34 -1.47
C ILE A 112 2.75 -7.19 -0.47
N LEU A 113 1.89 -7.31 0.55
CA LEU A 113 1.89 -6.47 1.73
C LEU A 113 2.24 -7.31 2.95
N ILE A 114 3.10 -6.77 3.80
CA ILE A 114 3.51 -7.39 5.06
C ILE A 114 3.21 -6.41 6.19
N GLU A 115 2.48 -6.86 7.20
CA GLU A 115 2.37 -6.19 8.48
C GLU A 115 3.23 -6.94 9.50
N LYS A 116 4.16 -6.25 10.11
CA LYS A 116 5.14 -6.83 11.04
C LYS A 116 5.17 -6.02 12.32
N MET A 117 5.25 -6.72 13.46
CA MET A 117 5.46 -6.11 14.77
C MET A 117 6.93 -6.28 15.19
N ASP A 118 7.53 -5.20 15.64
CA ASP A 118 8.85 -5.24 16.26
C ASP A 118 8.78 -5.58 17.77
N ALA A 119 9.96 -5.67 18.40
CA ALA A 119 10.08 -5.97 19.83
C ALA A 119 9.44 -4.89 20.74
N ASN A 120 9.21 -3.68 20.23
CA ASN A 120 8.56 -2.58 20.93
C ASN A 120 7.06 -2.50 20.69
N ASN A 121 6.47 -3.50 20.00
CA ASN A 121 5.09 -3.53 19.52
C ASN A 121 4.74 -2.43 18.51
N THR A 122 5.73 -1.85 17.82
CA THR A 122 5.48 -0.96 16.69
C THR A 122 5.12 -1.82 15.49
N CYS A 123 4.00 -1.50 14.84
CA CYS A 123 3.56 -2.18 13.63
C CYS A 123 4.13 -1.47 12.40
N TYR A 124 4.74 -2.23 11.51
CA TYR A 124 5.25 -1.78 10.23
C TYR A 124 4.42 -2.39 9.10
N SER A 125 4.10 -1.58 8.10
CA SER A 125 3.48 -2.04 6.87
C SER A 125 4.48 -1.88 5.72
N LEU A 126 4.84 -2.99 5.10
CA LEU A 126 5.84 -3.09 4.05
C LEU A 126 5.16 -3.54 2.76
N GLY A 127 5.46 -2.90 1.63
CA GLY A 127 4.97 -3.30 0.33
C GLY A 127 6.12 -3.74 -0.56
N PHE A 128 5.94 -4.87 -1.26
CA PHE A 128 6.94 -5.41 -2.16
C PHE A 128 6.39 -5.54 -3.57
N SER A 129 7.23 -5.24 -4.56
CA SER A 129 6.99 -5.51 -5.97
C SER A 129 8.21 -6.20 -6.57
N ASN A 130 8.02 -7.35 -7.23
CA ASN A 130 9.12 -8.16 -7.78
C ASN A 130 10.24 -8.44 -6.77
N GLY A 131 9.88 -8.71 -5.51
CA GLY A 131 10.82 -9.02 -4.42
C GLY A 131 11.59 -7.82 -3.87
N LYS A 132 11.33 -6.60 -4.37
CA LYS A 132 11.93 -5.37 -3.84
C LYS A 132 10.95 -4.63 -2.94
N LEU A 133 11.44 -4.08 -1.83
CA LEU A 133 10.68 -3.19 -0.97
C LEU A 133 10.35 -1.90 -1.76
N THR A 134 9.07 -1.60 -1.90
CA THR A 134 8.58 -0.46 -2.69
C THR A 134 7.66 0.46 -1.90
N ALA A 135 7.27 0.07 -0.68
CA ALA A 135 6.49 0.91 0.21
C ALA A 135 6.78 0.55 1.66
N TYR A 136 6.85 1.55 2.52
CA TYR A 136 7.10 1.38 3.94
C TYR A 136 6.30 2.40 4.75
N THR A 137 5.79 1.99 5.91
CA THR A 137 5.22 2.90 6.90
C THR A 137 5.17 2.24 8.27
N SER A 138 5.34 3.02 9.34
CA SER A 138 5.12 2.56 10.71
C SER A 138 3.73 2.97 11.22
N SER A 139 3.26 2.33 12.28
CA SER A 139 1.96 2.65 12.91
C SER A 139 1.90 4.10 13.43
N ASP A 140 3.05 4.67 13.78
CA ASP A 140 3.15 6.02 14.32
C ASP A 140 3.25 7.09 13.22
N SER A 141 3.42 6.66 11.97
CA SER A 141 3.48 7.57 10.83
C SER A 141 2.09 8.11 10.49
N PHE A 142 1.99 9.43 10.32
CA PHE A 142 0.76 10.03 9.82
C PHE A 142 0.41 9.56 8.39
N MET A 143 1.38 9.03 7.65
CA MET A 143 1.19 8.43 6.33
C MET A 143 0.24 7.25 6.32
N ASN A 144 -0.01 6.59 7.47
CA ASN A 144 -1.04 5.57 7.60
C ASN A 144 -2.46 6.08 7.32
N ASN A 145 -2.68 7.38 7.37
CA ASN A 145 -3.95 8.00 6.99
C ASN A 145 -4.13 8.12 5.47
N TYR A 146 -3.08 7.80 4.68
CA TYR A 146 -3.05 7.88 3.23
C TYR A 146 -3.06 6.48 2.62
N GLN A 147 -3.93 6.26 1.64
CA GLN A 147 -4.02 4.99 0.94
C GLN A 147 -2.88 4.84 -0.07
N LEU A 148 -2.28 3.65 -0.14
CA LEU A 148 -1.24 3.34 -1.11
C LEU A 148 -1.87 3.16 -2.50
N PHE A 149 -1.38 3.95 -3.47
CA PHE A 149 -1.74 3.83 -4.88
C PHE A 149 -0.51 3.94 -5.77
N ALA A 150 -0.52 3.24 -6.89
CA ALA A 150 0.42 3.46 -7.98
C ALA A 150 0.01 4.72 -8.77
N LEU A 151 0.98 5.52 -9.22
CA LEU A 151 0.70 6.75 -9.97
C LEU A 151 0.04 6.49 -11.33
N ASP A 152 0.45 5.47 -12.04
CA ASP A 152 -0.17 5.05 -13.30
C ASP A 152 -1.63 4.63 -13.13
N TYR A 153 -1.96 3.95 -12.03
CA TYR A 153 -3.34 3.64 -11.69
C TYR A 153 -4.16 4.92 -11.45
N LEU A 154 -3.64 5.85 -10.63
CA LEU A 154 -4.35 7.11 -10.33
C LEU A 154 -4.56 7.95 -11.59
N GLU A 155 -3.56 8.04 -12.44
CA GLU A 155 -3.64 8.75 -13.71
C GLU A 155 -4.74 8.16 -14.59
N ASN A 156 -4.77 6.84 -14.76
CA ASN A 156 -5.81 6.16 -15.51
C ASN A 156 -7.20 6.40 -14.91
N GLN A 157 -7.35 6.39 -13.58
CA GLN A 157 -8.63 6.64 -12.93
C GLN A 157 -9.12 8.08 -13.08
N ILE A 158 -8.21 9.05 -13.03
CA ILE A 158 -8.54 10.48 -13.19
C ILE A 158 -8.97 10.77 -14.62
N TYR A 159 -8.27 10.20 -15.61
CA TYR A 159 -8.55 10.49 -17.01
C TYR A 159 -9.54 9.53 -17.69
N SER A 160 -9.74 8.30 -17.18
CA SER A 160 -10.71 7.37 -17.76
C SER A 160 -12.15 7.64 -17.34
N SER A 161 -12.38 8.21 -16.16
CA SER A 161 -13.72 8.55 -15.68
C SER A 161 -14.34 9.76 -16.38
N GLU A 162 -13.54 10.54 -17.13
CA GLU A 162 -13.92 11.77 -17.81
C GLU A 162 -13.87 11.65 -19.35
N ASN A 163 -13.83 10.42 -19.87
CA ASN A 163 -13.61 10.14 -21.31
C ASN A 163 -14.60 10.78 -22.29
N ASP A 164 -15.69 11.38 -21.82
CA ASP A 164 -16.64 12.08 -22.67
C ASP A 164 -16.41 13.60 -22.78
N LYS A 165 -15.46 14.16 -22.05
CA LYS A 165 -15.24 15.60 -22.01
C LYS A 165 -13.76 15.99 -21.93
N LYS A 166 -12.97 15.73 -22.97
CA LYS A 166 -11.71 16.46 -23.17
C LYS A 166 -12.02 17.94 -23.40
N GLN A 167 -12.21 18.69 -22.33
CA GLN A 167 -12.17 20.14 -22.39
C GLN A 167 -10.78 20.58 -21.96
N ASN A 168 -10.03 21.19 -22.87
CA ASN A 168 -8.77 21.84 -22.56
C ASN A 168 -8.94 22.83 -21.41
N ASN A 169 -7.94 22.91 -20.53
CA ASN A 169 -7.90 23.82 -19.37
C ASN A 169 -8.89 23.47 -18.23
N GLN A 170 -9.28 22.21 -18.05
CA GLN A 170 -10.04 21.78 -16.88
C GLN A 170 -9.18 21.15 -15.80
N TYR A 171 -9.43 21.56 -14.55
CA TYR A 171 -8.89 20.87 -13.39
C TYR A 171 -9.76 19.65 -13.06
N ILE A 172 -9.13 18.48 -12.95
CA ILE A 172 -9.80 17.24 -12.58
C ILE A 172 -9.36 16.84 -11.20
N LEU A 173 -10.33 16.76 -10.29
CA LEU A 173 -10.12 16.35 -8.91
C LEU A 173 -11.06 15.21 -8.55
N SER A 174 -10.54 14.23 -7.85
CA SER A 174 -11.35 13.17 -7.30
C SER A 174 -11.17 13.07 -5.78
N ALA A 175 -12.26 13.34 -5.04
CA ALA A 175 -12.27 13.23 -3.59
C ALA A 175 -11.83 11.84 -3.09
N LYS A 176 -12.02 10.80 -3.92
CA LYS A 176 -11.60 9.43 -3.63
C LYS A 176 -10.08 9.30 -3.44
N TYR A 177 -9.28 10.17 -4.07
CA TYR A 177 -7.82 10.09 -4.09
C TYR A 177 -7.11 11.22 -3.34
N PHE A 178 -7.82 11.95 -2.50
CA PHE A 178 -7.23 13.07 -1.74
C PHE A 178 -6.17 12.67 -0.72
N LYS A 179 -6.30 11.47 -0.16
CA LYS A 179 -5.34 10.95 0.82
C LYS A 179 -4.64 9.77 0.20
N ALA A 180 -3.77 10.07 -0.75
CA ALA A 180 -2.99 9.06 -1.43
C ALA A 180 -1.52 9.15 -1.05
N ARG A 181 -0.83 8.02 -1.04
CA ARG A 181 0.62 7.92 -0.95
C ARG A 181 1.13 7.00 -2.03
N THR A 182 2.34 7.24 -2.49
CA THR A 182 2.99 6.43 -3.51
C THR A 182 4.48 6.36 -3.27
N PHE A 183 5.09 5.41 -3.94
CA PHE A 183 6.52 5.21 -3.97
C PHE A 183 7.10 5.86 -5.23
N VAL A 184 8.05 6.79 -5.05
CA VAL A 184 8.65 7.55 -6.14
C VAL A 184 10.14 7.76 -5.94
N LYS A 185 10.86 7.97 -7.04
CA LYS A 185 12.24 8.46 -7.06
C LYS A 185 12.25 9.97 -7.26
N ILE A 186 12.98 10.70 -6.44
CA ILE A 186 13.21 12.13 -6.67
C ILE A 186 14.25 12.26 -7.79
N LYS A 187 13.92 13.01 -8.84
CA LYS A 187 14.74 13.13 -10.07
C LYS A 187 15.34 14.50 -10.30
N SER A 188 14.94 15.50 -9.53
CA SER A 188 15.47 16.85 -9.70
C SER A 188 15.63 17.57 -8.36
N PRO A 189 16.56 18.53 -8.27
CA PRO A 189 16.54 19.49 -7.18
C PRO A 189 15.24 20.30 -7.20
N THR A 190 14.96 21.01 -6.11
CA THR A 190 13.83 21.94 -6.02
C THR A 190 14.03 23.12 -7.00
N THR A 191 12.97 23.48 -7.69
CA THR A 191 12.89 24.66 -8.55
C THR A 191 11.72 25.55 -8.15
N ASP A 192 11.79 26.84 -8.50
CA ASP A 192 10.69 27.77 -8.23
C ASP A 192 9.45 27.40 -9.04
N MET A 193 8.30 27.64 -8.45
CA MET A 193 7.02 27.49 -9.13
C MET A 193 6.76 28.67 -10.09
N SER A 194 6.32 28.37 -11.30
CA SER A 194 5.80 29.36 -12.24
C SER A 194 4.46 29.91 -11.77
N LYS A 195 3.97 30.97 -12.45
CA LYS A 195 2.63 31.50 -12.20
C LYS A 195 1.54 30.42 -12.40
N LYS A 196 1.66 29.61 -13.47
CA LYS A 196 0.73 28.50 -13.75
C LYS A 196 0.76 27.45 -12.64
N ASP A 197 1.94 27.10 -12.14
CA ASP A 197 2.07 26.14 -11.01
C ASP A 197 1.33 26.64 -9.75
N LYS A 198 1.45 27.93 -9.44
CA LYS A 198 0.77 28.54 -8.29
C LYS A 198 -0.76 28.57 -8.47
N GLU A 199 -1.24 28.77 -9.69
CA GLU A 199 -2.68 28.68 -9.99
C GLU A 199 -3.21 27.26 -9.79
N ILE A 200 -2.45 26.22 -10.16
CA ILE A 200 -2.80 24.82 -9.95
C ILE A 200 -2.93 24.52 -8.44
N VAL A 201 -1.94 24.92 -7.64
CA VAL A 201 -1.94 24.69 -6.19
C VAL A 201 -3.06 25.49 -5.52
N TYR A 202 -3.30 26.72 -5.95
CA TYR A 202 -4.42 27.54 -5.44
C TYR A 202 -5.77 26.86 -5.72
N TYR A 203 -5.98 26.35 -6.92
CA TYR A 203 -7.21 25.64 -7.26
C TYR A 203 -7.42 24.40 -6.36
N TYR A 204 -6.37 23.61 -6.13
CA TYR A 204 -6.41 22.47 -5.22
C TYR A 204 -6.75 22.89 -3.78
N SER A 205 -6.09 23.93 -3.27
CA SER A 205 -6.33 24.45 -1.91
C SER A 205 -7.76 25.00 -1.74
N LYS A 206 -8.26 25.70 -2.77
CA LYS A 206 -9.64 26.19 -2.80
C LYS A 206 -10.65 25.04 -2.76
N PHE A 207 -10.38 23.96 -3.47
CA PHE A 207 -11.24 22.77 -3.44
C PHE A 207 -11.28 22.13 -2.04
N LEU A 208 -10.20 22.20 -1.29
CA LEU A 208 -10.14 21.77 0.11
C LEU A 208 -10.79 22.77 1.10
N ASN A 209 -11.41 23.85 0.62
CA ASN A 209 -11.92 24.95 1.41
C ASN A 209 -10.86 25.66 2.29
N ASP A 210 -9.61 25.63 1.87
CA ASP A 210 -8.48 26.23 2.58
C ASP A 210 -7.49 26.88 1.59
N PRO A 211 -7.92 27.97 0.90
CA PRO A 211 -7.12 28.61 -0.15
C PRO A 211 -5.79 29.18 0.37
N ASP A 212 -5.70 29.51 1.67
CA ASP A 212 -4.50 30.08 2.28
C ASP A 212 -3.33 29.08 2.30
N LYS A 213 -3.63 27.78 2.30
CA LYS A 213 -2.62 26.73 2.20
C LYS A 213 -1.81 26.80 0.91
N ALA A 214 -2.32 27.43 -0.15
CA ALA A 214 -1.56 27.58 -1.38
C ALA A 214 -0.24 28.36 -1.18
N SER A 215 -0.21 29.29 -0.23
CA SER A 215 0.97 30.08 0.10
C SER A 215 2.13 29.27 0.71
N LEU A 216 1.86 28.06 1.21
CA LEU A 216 2.87 27.16 1.76
C LEU A 216 3.74 26.51 0.68
N TYR A 217 3.32 26.58 -0.59
CA TYR A 217 3.97 25.95 -1.71
C TYR A 217 4.63 26.99 -2.60
N ASN A 218 5.96 26.97 -2.68
CA ASN A 218 6.74 27.85 -3.56
C ASN A 218 7.71 27.08 -4.46
N LYS A 219 7.89 25.80 -4.20
CA LYS A 219 8.83 24.94 -4.89
C LYS A 219 8.15 23.74 -5.52
N LYS A 220 8.80 23.20 -6.54
CA LYS A 220 8.43 21.94 -7.18
C LYS A 220 9.65 21.07 -7.42
N ILE A 221 9.41 19.77 -7.54
CA ILE A 221 10.39 18.75 -7.88
C ILE A 221 9.85 17.86 -9.01
N LYS A 222 10.74 17.17 -9.69
CA LYS A 222 10.39 16.05 -10.56
C LYS A 222 10.56 14.74 -9.76
N VAL A 223 9.54 13.92 -9.82
CA VAL A 223 9.54 12.56 -9.26
C VAL A 223 9.27 11.56 -10.37
N GLU A 224 9.75 10.34 -10.19
CA GLU A 224 9.57 9.26 -11.15
C GLU A 224 8.90 8.06 -10.48
N SER A 225 7.96 7.46 -11.19
CA SER A 225 7.39 6.15 -10.86
C SER A 225 7.27 5.33 -12.14
N LYS A 226 7.80 4.11 -12.13
CA LYS A 226 7.77 3.17 -13.27
C LYS A 226 8.27 3.79 -14.60
N GLY A 227 9.32 4.62 -14.51
CA GLY A 227 9.93 5.27 -15.69
C GLY A 227 9.20 6.51 -16.22
N LYS A 228 8.04 6.87 -15.64
CA LYS A 228 7.32 8.11 -15.98
C LYS A 228 7.58 9.20 -14.95
N GLN A 229 7.83 10.42 -15.42
CA GLN A 229 8.07 11.59 -14.57
C GLN A 229 6.78 12.38 -14.31
N TYR A 230 6.66 12.86 -13.09
CA TYR A 230 5.56 13.69 -12.62
C TYR A 230 6.09 14.94 -11.94
N THR A 231 5.28 15.98 -11.87
CA THR A 231 5.59 17.19 -11.11
C THR A 231 4.95 17.10 -9.73
N ALA A 232 5.75 17.26 -8.67
CA ALA A 232 5.26 17.40 -7.32
C ALA A 232 5.52 18.81 -6.78
N PHE A 233 4.48 19.48 -6.29
CA PHE A 233 4.58 20.75 -5.59
C PHE A 233 4.85 20.48 -4.12
N VAL A 234 5.83 21.17 -3.55
CA VAL A 234 6.39 20.86 -2.23
C VAL A 234 6.19 22.04 -1.29
N GLN A 235 5.73 21.76 -0.08
CA GLN A 235 5.67 22.76 0.97
C GLN A 235 7.09 23.23 1.35
N ASP A 236 7.25 24.51 1.62
CA ASP A 236 8.54 25.09 1.98
C ASP A 236 9.16 24.42 3.22
N SER A 237 8.33 23.95 4.14
CA SER A 237 8.74 23.20 5.34
C SER A 237 9.40 21.86 5.02
N LEU A 238 9.13 21.26 3.87
CA LEU A 238 9.70 19.98 3.46
C LEU A 238 11.05 20.12 2.73
N ILE A 239 11.37 21.33 2.23
CA ILE A 239 12.58 21.55 1.42
C ILE A 239 13.88 21.15 2.15
N PRO A 240 14.06 21.42 3.47
CA PRO A 240 15.26 20.99 4.17
C PRO A 240 15.48 19.46 4.15
N TYR A 241 14.40 18.70 4.10
CA TYR A 241 14.44 17.23 4.11
C TYR A 241 14.66 16.63 2.71
N LEU A 242 14.49 17.41 1.65
CA LEU A 242 14.78 17.02 0.26
C LEU A 242 16.28 17.11 -0.09
N LYS A 243 17.10 17.54 0.86
CA LYS A 243 18.56 17.63 0.64
C LYS A 243 19.19 16.27 0.84
N THR A 244 19.88 15.77 -0.19
CA THR A 244 20.77 14.61 -0.11
C THR A 244 20.57 13.71 1.12
N PRO A 245 20.26 12.52 1.14
CA PRO A 245 20.59 11.45 0.22
C PRO A 245 19.47 11.15 -0.79
N TYR A 246 18.33 11.81 -0.72
CA TYR A 246 17.15 11.56 -1.56
C TYR A 246 17.35 11.88 -3.05
N LEU A 247 18.39 12.62 -3.37
CA LEU A 247 18.76 12.98 -4.75
C LEU A 247 19.79 12.02 -5.36
N THR A 248 20.14 10.92 -4.68
CA THR A 248 20.98 9.88 -5.27
C THR A 248 20.20 9.14 -6.34
N GLU A 249 20.87 8.65 -7.38
CA GLU A 249 20.24 7.95 -8.51
C GLU A 249 19.36 6.76 -8.08
N ASP A 250 19.61 6.19 -6.91
CA ASP A 250 18.89 5.05 -6.32
C ASP A 250 18.01 5.42 -5.13
N GLY A 251 17.90 6.70 -4.79
CA GLY A 251 17.09 7.17 -3.66
C GLY A 251 15.58 7.04 -3.96
N ASP A 252 14.95 6.04 -3.35
CA ASP A 252 13.51 5.88 -3.38
C ASP A 252 12.88 6.48 -2.12
N CYS A 253 11.77 7.16 -2.24
CA CYS A 253 11.02 7.70 -1.11
C CYS A 253 9.53 7.42 -1.22
N LEU A 254 8.86 7.40 -0.08
CA LEU A 254 7.41 7.35 0.01
C LEU A 254 6.88 8.78 0.10
N LEU A 255 5.96 9.12 -0.78
CA LEU A 255 5.35 10.43 -0.84
C LEU A 255 3.89 10.36 -0.39
N ALA A 256 3.51 11.15 0.60
CA ALA A 256 2.13 11.42 0.94
C ALA A 256 1.68 12.67 0.18
N TYR A 257 0.61 12.60 -0.59
CA TYR A 257 0.25 13.64 -1.53
C TYR A 257 -1.25 13.75 -1.77
N GLY A 258 -1.66 14.91 -2.28
CA GLY A 258 -2.91 15.07 -3.01
C GLY A 258 -2.64 14.98 -4.50
N VAL A 259 -3.66 14.66 -5.27
CA VAL A 259 -3.57 14.43 -6.73
C VAL A 259 -4.54 15.33 -7.47
N LEU A 260 -4.06 15.95 -8.54
CA LEU A 260 -4.83 16.83 -9.40
C LEU A 260 -4.43 16.61 -10.87
N GLY A 261 -5.42 16.42 -11.75
CA GLY A 261 -5.23 16.43 -13.19
C GLY A 261 -5.44 17.84 -13.76
N TYR A 262 -4.60 18.24 -14.72
CA TYR A 262 -4.75 19.46 -15.52
C TYR A 262 -4.01 19.31 -16.85
N ASP A 263 -4.66 19.68 -17.96
CA ASP A 263 -4.09 19.58 -19.33
C ASP A 263 -3.45 18.22 -19.64
N ASP A 264 -4.14 17.12 -19.32
CA ASP A 264 -3.67 15.74 -19.49
C ASP A 264 -2.40 15.38 -18.66
N GLU A 265 -1.98 16.25 -17.74
CA GLU A 265 -0.89 16.00 -16.80
C GLU A 265 -1.42 15.73 -15.38
N LEU A 266 -0.80 14.78 -14.68
CA LEU A 266 -1.04 14.53 -13.28
C LEU A 266 -0.04 15.29 -12.41
N PHE A 267 -0.55 16.11 -11.50
CA PHE A 267 0.22 16.87 -10.52
C PHE A 267 0.04 16.29 -9.13
N LEU A 268 1.11 16.30 -8.35
CA LEU A 268 1.13 15.84 -6.97
C LEU A 268 1.32 17.02 -6.04
N ILE A 269 0.53 17.06 -4.99
CA ILE A 269 0.67 18.05 -3.92
C ILE A 269 1.35 17.34 -2.75
N ALA A 270 2.65 17.48 -2.62
CA ALA A 270 3.42 16.79 -1.60
C ALA A 270 3.17 17.39 -0.21
N ILE A 271 2.69 16.56 0.70
CA ILE A 271 2.40 16.95 2.08
C ILE A 271 3.51 16.48 3.01
N ASP A 272 4.06 15.29 2.74
CA ASP A 272 5.17 14.71 3.48
C ASP A 272 5.86 13.62 2.65
N PHE A 273 7.03 13.17 3.08
CA PHE A 273 7.71 12.01 2.50
C PHE A 273 8.59 11.35 3.56
N ALA A 274 8.92 10.08 3.31
CA ALA A 274 9.84 9.31 4.12
C ALA A 274 10.80 8.54 3.22
N GLU A 275 12.04 8.45 3.65
CA GLU A 275 13.02 7.56 3.01
C GLU A 275 12.63 6.10 3.26
N VAL A 276 12.78 5.26 2.25
CA VAL A 276 12.65 3.82 2.40
C VAL A 276 14.02 3.27 2.78
N GLN A 277 14.12 2.75 3.99
CA GLN A 277 15.34 2.17 4.55
C GLN A 277 15.46 0.70 4.17
#